data_f16819afab56ae78355f5820be3445b3
#
_entry.id   f16819afab56ae78355f5820be3445b3
#
_cell.length_a   1.000
_cell.length_b   1.000
_cell.length_c   1.000
_cell.angle_alpha   90.00
_cell.angle_beta   90.00
_cell.angle_gamma   90.00
#
_symmetry.space_group_name_H-M   'P 1'
#
loop_
_entity.id
_entity.type
_entity.pdbx_description
1 polymer ?
#
loop_
_entity_poly.entity_id
_entity_poly.type
_entity_poly.pdbx_seq_one_letter_code
_entity_poly.pdbx_strand_id
1 'polypeptide(L)'
;MRTRGRHVPAKRIALQRISKLMEAARDELERNPDRSRRYVQLARAISTRCKVRIPRLRRKICRRCNTLMIPGKTFRVRIRKGRAIYTCMSCGRVYRFPIR
;
A
#
# COMPACT_ATOMS: atom_id res chain seq x y z
N MET A 1 -4.76 4.63 -34.06
CA MET A 1 -4.81 4.79 -33.54
C MET A 1 -5.09 4.59 -32.57
N ARG A 2 -5.05 4.60 -32.03
CA ARG A 2 -5.23 4.44 -31.12
C ARG A 2 -6.23 4.56 -30.61
N THR A 3 -6.66 4.31 -30.25
CA THR A 3 -7.55 4.01 -29.67
C THR A 3 -7.97 4.67 -28.67
N ARG A 4 -8.03 5.59 -28.73
CA ARG A 4 -8.39 6.24 -27.79
C ARG A 4 -9.62 6.16 -27.48
N GLY A 5 -10.31 5.98 -28.11
CA GLY A 5 -11.62 5.98 -27.82
C GLY A 5 -12.06 4.92 -26.92
N ARG A 6 -11.60 3.91 -26.92
CA ARG A 6 -12.10 3.00 -26.20
C ARG A 6 -11.42 2.88 -25.15
N HIS A 7 -11.12 3.66 -24.69
CA HIS A 7 -10.43 3.47 -23.67
C HIS A 7 -11.21 3.12 -22.55
N VAL A 8 -11.01 2.02 -22.14
CA VAL A 8 -11.30 1.67 -20.85
C VAL A 8 -10.47 2.54 -20.10
N PRO A 9 -10.98 3.21 -19.18
CA PRO A 9 -10.21 4.13 -18.41
C PRO A 9 -8.99 3.45 -17.84
N ALA A 10 -7.85 3.93 -18.20
CA ALA A 10 -6.60 3.39 -17.70
C ALA A 10 -6.59 3.33 -16.19
N LYS A 11 -7.27 4.28 -15.55
CA LYS A 11 -7.35 4.30 -14.10
C LYS A 11 -8.07 3.09 -13.56
N ARG A 12 -9.10 2.64 -14.24
CA ARG A 12 -9.85 1.47 -13.79
C ARG A 12 -9.00 0.22 -13.83
N ILE A 13 -8.27 0.04 -14.92
CA ILE A 13 -7.38 -1.11 -15.06
C ILE A 13 -6.27 -1.03 -14.03
N ALA A 14 -5.73 0.16 -13.82
CA ALA A 14 -4.67 0.35 -12.83
C ALA A 14 -5.15 -0.02 -11.44
N LEU A 15 -6.37 0.41 -11.07
CA LEU A 15 -6.92 0.09 -9.76
C LEU A 15 -7.08 -1.40 -9.57
N GLN A 16 -7.52 -2.10 -10.60
CA GLN A 16 -7.66 -3.55 -10.52
C GLN A 16 -6.31 -4.23 -10.32
N ARG A 17 -5.29 -3.79 -11.04
CA ARG A 17 -3.96 -4.36 -10.90
C ARG A 17 -3.36 -4.08 -9.55
N ILE A 18 -3.55 -2.86 -9.04
CA ILE A 18 -3.05 -2.51 -7.73
C ILE A 18 -3.73 -3.37 -6.67
N SER A 19 -5.04 -3.55 -6.78
CA SER A 19 -5.79 -4.35 -5.84
C SER A 19 -5.26 -5.79 -5.81
N LYS A 20 -5.02 -6.38 -6.97
CA LYS A 20 -4.50 -7.73 -7.05
C LYS A 20 -3.10 -7.84 -6.48
N LEU A 21 -2.26 -6.84 -6.73
CA LEU A 21 -0.91 -6.84 -6.17
C LEU A 21 -0.94 -6.72 -4.65
N MET A 22 -1.85 -5.93 -4.12
CA MET A 22 -1.96 -5.79 -2.67
C MET A 22 -2.43 -7.08 -2.03
N GLU A 23 -3.34 -7.80 -2.68
CA GLU A 23 -3.78 -9.10 -2.18
C GLU A 23 -2.64 -10.10 -2.22
N ALA A 24 -1.89 -10.13 -3.32
CA ALA A 24 -0.74 -11.03 -3.43
C ALA A 24 0.31 -10.70 -2.38
N ALA A 25 0.51 -9.41 -2.12
CA ALA A 25 1.47 -8.99 -1.09
C ALA A 25 1.05 -9.50 0.28
N ARG A 26 -0.25 -9.44 0.57
CA ARG A 26 -0.75 -9.92 1.85
C ARG A 26 -0.56 -11.42 1.97
N ASP A 27 -0.82 -12.17 0.90
CA ASP A 27 -0.67 -13.62 0.93
C ASP A 27 0.78 -14.05 1.10
N GLU A 28 1.71 -13.30 0.54
CA GLU A 28 3.12 -13.65 0.63
C GLU A 28 3.82 -13.12 1.88
N LEU A 29 3.15 -12.28 2.63
CA LEU A 29 3.81 -11.57 3.73
C LEU A 29 4.50 -12.49 4.72
N GLU A 30 3.84 -13.56 5.12
CA GLU A 30 4.41 -14.46 6.11
C GLU A 30 5.43 -15.41 5.51
N ARG A 31 5.20 -15.84 4.28
CA ARG A 31 6.12 -16.79 3.65
C ARG A 31 7.35 -16.12 3.06
N ASN A 32 7.18 -14.98 2.43
CA ASN A 32 8.26 -14.31 1.76
C ASN A 32 8.08 -12.80 1.84
N PRO A 33 8.54 -12.19 2.93
CA PRO A 33 8.36 -10.73 3.11
C PRO A 33 9.00 -9.90 1.99
N ASP A 34 10.09 -10.37 1.41
CA ASP A 34 10.75 -9.62 0.35
C ASP A 34 9.87 -9.58 -0.90
N ARG A 35 9.21 -10.68 -1.21
CA ARG A 35 8.31 -10.72 -2.35
C ARG A 35 7.09 -9.83 -2.08
N SER A 36 6.61 -9.83 -0.86
CA SER A 36 5.50 -8.96 -0.48
C SER A 36 5.87 -7.50 -0.71
N ARG A 37 7.06 -7.09 -0.31
CA ARG A 37 7.52 -5.72 -0.54
C ARG A 37 7.63 -5.41 -2.02
N ARG A 38 8.07 -6.39 -2.81
CA ARG A 38 8.16 -6.21 -4.25
C ARG A 38 6.80 -5.94 -4.86
N TYR A 39 5.78 -6.68 -4.45
CA TYR A 39 4.43 -6.47 -4.93
C TYR A 39 3.93 -5.07 -4.57
N VAL A 40 4.20 -4.64 -3.34
CA VAL A 40 3.81 -3.29 -2.92
C VAL A 40 4.52 -2.24 -3.76
N GLN A 41 5.80 -2.45 -4.03
CA GLN A 41 6.57 -1.54 -4.85
C GLN A 41 5.99 -1.43 -6.25
N LEU A 42 5.58 -2.56 -6.83
CA LEU A 42 4.97 -2.56 -8.14
C LEU A 42 3.62 -1.84 -8.14
N ALA A 43 2.84 -2.04 -7.09
CA ALA A 43 1.55 -1.35 -6.97
C ALA A 43 1.76 0.16 -6.92
N ARG A 44 2.75 0.61 -6.17
CA ARG A 44 3.05 2.04 -6.08
C ARG A 44 3.52 2.60 -7.42
N ALA A 45 4.30 1.82 -8.15
CA ALA A 45 4.78 2.25 -9.46
C ALA A 45 3.61 2.42 -10.43
N ILE A 46 2.65 1.51 -10.38
CA ILE A 46 1.46 1.62 -11.23
C ILE A 46 0.66 2.86 -10.86
N SER A 47 0.50 3.10 -9.56
CA SER A 47 -0.22 4.27 -9.07
C SER A 47 0.42 5.55 -9.62
N THR A 48 1.73 5.64 -9.57
CA THR A 48 2.43 6.82 -10.07
C THR A 48 2.34 6.94 -11.59
N ARG A 49 2.56 5.83 -12.29
CA ARG A 49 2.55 5.87 -13.75
C ARG A 49 1.19 6.25 -14.31
N CYS A 50 0.14 5.71 -13.74
CA CYS A 50 -1.21 5.96 -14.24
C CYS A 50 -1.88 7.15 -13.56
N LYS A 51 -1.16 7.81 -12.65
CA LYS A 51 -1.67 8.98 -11.92
C LYS A 51 -2.97 8.67 -11.21
N VAL A 52 -3.03 7.51 -10.59
CA VAL A 52 -4.18 7.10 -9.82
C VAL A 52 -3.92 7.37 -8.36
N ARG A 53 -4.79 8.13 -7.73
CA ARG A 53 -4.66 8.40 -6.31
C ARG A 53 -5.39 7.35 -5.53
N ILE A 54 -4.73 6.78 -4.56
CA ILE A 54 -5.34 5.81 -3.68
C ILE A 54 -5.06 6.27 -2.27
N PRO A 55 -5.89 7.15 -1.72
CA PRO A 55 -5.62 7.71 -0.39
C PRO A 55 -5.43 6.64 0.67
N ARG A 56 -6.19 5.57 0.59
CA ARG A 56 -6.07 4.50 1.58
C ARG A 56 -4.77 3.73 1.47
N LEU A 57 -4.12 3.77 0.33
CA LEU A 57 -2.86 3.06 0.16
C LEU A 57 -1.81 3.60 1.11
N ARG A 58 -1.82 4.90 1.37
CA ARG A 58 -0.88 5.51 2.30
C ARG A 58 -0.99 4.92 3.69
N ARG A 59 -2.17 4.48 4.07
CA ARG A 59 -2.41 3.93 5.40
C ARG A 59 -2.26 2.43 5.45
N LYS A 60 -1.92 1.82 4.33
CA LYS A 60 -1.78 0.37 4.28
C LYS A 60 -0.35 -0.09 4.07
N ILE A 61 0.55 0.81 3.79
CA ILE A 61 1.93 0.44 3.53
C ILE A 61 2.89 1.42 4.18
N CYS A 62 4.08 0.94 4.48
CA CYS A 62 5.16 1.81 4.92
C CYS A 62 5.81 2.37 3.65
N ARG A 63 5.73 3.67 3.46
CA ARG A 63 6.25 4.28 2.23
C ARG A 63 7.77 4.22 2.15
N ARG A 64 8.43 3.93 3.25
CA ARG A 64 9.87 3.88 3.25
C ARG A 64 10.41 2.50 2.85
N CYS A 65 9.84 1.44 3.38
CA CYS A 65 10.33 0.10 3.12
C CYS A 65 9.35 -0.80 2.37
N ASN A 66 8.19 -0.26 2.00
CA ASN A 66 7.16 -0.99 1.27
C ASN A 66 6.58 -2.20 1.99
N THR A 67 6.62 -2.19 3.30
CA THR A 67 6.04 -3.26 4.09
C THR A 67 4.54 -2.99 4.28
N LEU A 68 3.72 -4.03 4.14
CA LEU A 68 2.29 -3.87 4.41
C LEU A 68 2.08 -3.59 5.89
N MET A 69 1.17 -2.64 6.17
CA MET A 69 0.84 -2.32 7.54
C MET A 69 -0.20 -3.26 8.05
N ILE A 70 0.21 -4.26 8.80
CA ILE A 70 -0.71 -5.18 9.45
C ILE A 70 -0.49 -5.03 10.94
N PRO A 71 -1.45 -4.38 11.64
CA PRO A 71 -1.29 -4.14 13.07
C PRO A 71 -1.04 -5.43 13.84
N GLY A 72 -0.06 -5.39 14.72
CA GLY A 72 0.28 -6.55 15.50
C GLY A 72 1.23 -7.53 14.85
N LYS A 73 1.45 -7.39 13.53
CA LYS A 73 2.40 -8.25 12.83
C LYS A 73 3.58 -7.48 12.29
N THR A 74 3.32 -6.50 11.42
CA THR A 74 4.40 -5.73 10.83
C THR A 74 4.50 -4.34 11.43
N PHE A 75 3.44 -3.89 12.08
CA PHE A 75 3.41 -2.57 12.71
C PHE A 75 2.91 -2.67 14.13
N ARG A 76 3.50 -1.86 14.99
CA ARG A 76 3.03 -1.73 16.36
C ARG A 76 2.09 -0.53 16.38
N VAL A 77 0.91 -0.71 16.94
CA VAL A 77 -0.10 0.35 16.98
C VAL A 77 -0.35 0.78 18.41
N ARG A 78 -0.31 2.09 18.64
CA ARG A 78 -0.61 2.65 19.95
C ARG A 78 -1.59 3.80 19.75
N ILE A 79 -2.44 4.01 20.73
CA ILE A 79 -3.37 5.12 20.70
C ILE A 79 -2.98 6.10 21.79
N ARG A 80 -2.82 7.35 21.40
CA ARG A 80 -2.42 8.37 22.35
C ARG A 80 -2.97 9.72 21.94
N LYS A 81 -3.65 10.38 22.86
CA LYS A 81 -4.20 11.72 22.62
C LYS A 81 -5.01 11.83 21.34
N GLY A 82 -5.90 10.86 21.11
CA GLY A 82 -6.76 10.90 19.94
C GLY A 82 -6.09 10.58 18.62
N ARG A 83 -4.90 10.00 18.67
CA ARG A 83 -4.19 9.63 17.46
C ARG A 83 -3.74 8.18 17.51
N ALA A 84 -3.79 7.53 16.37
CA ALA A 84 -3.23 6.19 16.23
C ALA A 84 -1.79 6.34 15.78
N ILE A 85 -0.87 5.76 16.53
CA ILE A 85 0.55 5.83 16.23
C ILE A 85 0.99 4.46 15.73
N TYR A 86 1.42 4.42 14.47
CA TYR A 86 1.86 3.18 13.83
C TYR A 86 3.37 3.21 13.70
N THR A 87 4.04 2.21 14.25
CA THR A 87 5.49 2.11 14.14
C THR A 87 5.84 0.91 13.29
N CYS A 88 6.56 1.13 12.20
CA CYS A 88 6.98 0.04 11.34
C CYS A 88 8.06 -0.77 12.04
N MET A 89 7.85 -2.07 12.16
CA MET A 89 8.79 -2.92 12.87
C MET A 89 10.00 -3.29 12.01
N SER A 90 9.93 -3.01 10.71
CA SER A 90 11.05 -3.28 9.82
C SER A 90 12.04 -2.13 9.73
N CYS A 91 11.56 -0.90 9.60
CA CYS A 91 12.45 0.25 9.42
C CYS A 91 12.35 1.28 10.54
N GLY A 92 11.40 1.12 11.44
CA GLY A 92 11.27 2.03 12.58
C GLY A 92 10.53 3.32 12.32
N ARG A 93 10.05 3.54 11.10
CA ARG A 93 9.35 4.77 10.80
C ARG A 93 8.02 4.83 11.53
N VAL A 94 7.65 6.03 11.97
CA VAL A 94 6.43 6.25 12.73
C VAL A 94 5.44 7.05 11.91
N TYR A 95 4.18 6.62 11.93
CA TYR A 95 3.10 7.31 11.26
C TYR A 95 2.02 7.64 12.29
N ARG A 96 1.43 8.81 12.17
CA ARG A 96 0.39 9.24 13.07
C ARG A 96 -0.85 9.60 12.30
N PHE A 97 -1.98 9.01 12.69
CA PHE A 97 -3.25 9.28 12.05
C PHE A 97 -4.26 9.73 13.08
N PRO A 98 -5.06 10.75 12.80
CA PRO A 98 -6.08 11.17 13.75
C PRO A 98 -7.17 10.11 13.85
N ILE A 99 -7.74 9.97 15.03
CA ILE A 99 -8.82 9.05 15.28
C ILE A 99 -10.08 9.87 15.45
N ARG A 100 -11.15 9.45 14.87
CA ARG A 100 -12.41 10.15 15.04
C ARG A 100 -13.43 9.34 15.73
#